data_d448daf90115deca9c18e448ff02eac0
#
_entry.id   d448daf90115deca9c18e448ff02eac0
#
_cell.length_a   1.000
_cell.length_b   1.000
_cell.length_c   1.000
_cell.angle_alpha   90.00
_cell.angle_beta   90.00
_cell.angle_gamma   90.00
#
_symmetry.space_group_name_H-M   'P 1'
#
loop_
_entity.id
_entity.type
_entity.pdbx_description
1 polymer ?
#
loop_
_entity_poly.entity_id
_entity_poly.type
_entity_poly.pdbx_seq_one_letter_code
_entity_poly.pdbx_strand_id
1 'polypeptide(L)'
;MGIVVIGAVFVDIKGFPLDAYIPTGRNAGHIKYIHGGVSRNVVEDIANIELRPTFLSIVDDSALGEDVIRKLQRHKVNTEYVQKIPEGMGTWLAVFDNDGDLAGSISQRPNLMPILDLINEKGDEIFKDCDSIVLEADIDPEIIKTVLDYSKKYNKKVFGVISNMTLAVDRRDLLQQF
;
A
#
# COMPACT_ATOMS: atom_id res chain seq x y z
N MET A 1 -14.89 -6.73 15.10
CA MET A 1 -15.03 -5.90 13.92
C MET A 1 -13.90 -4.95 13.89
N GLY A 2 -13.51 -4.44 12.75
CA GLY A 2 -12.29 -3.71 12.68
C GLY A 2 -12.27 -2.72 11.52
N ILE A 3 -11.15 -2.07 11.36
CA ILE A 3 -10.87 -1.16 10.27
C ILE A 3 -10.43 -1.97 9.07
N VAL A 4 -11.03 -1.75 7.91
CA VAL A 4 -10.60 -2.31 6.64
C VAL A 4 -9.64 -1.33 5.98
N VAL A 5 -8.43 -1.76 5.63
CA VAL A 5 -7.42 -0.96 4.93
C VAL A 5 -7.23 -1.53 3.53
N ILE A 6 -7.24 -0.68 2.52
CA ILE A 6 -7.16 -1.07 1.10
C ILE A 6 -6.06 -0.28 0.41
N GLY A 7 -5.13 -0.96 -0.23
CA GLY A 7 -4.08 -0.34 -1.02
C GLY A 7 -2.89 -1.23 -1.30
N ALA A 8 -1.81 -0.64 -1.77
CA ALA A 8 -0.65 -1.35 -2.29
C ALA A 8 0.37 -1.73 -1.21
N VAL A 9 1.09 -2.81 -1.49
CA VAL A 9 2.37 -3.16 -0.85
C VAL A 9 3.50 -2.81 -1.81
N PHE A 10 4.57 -2.27 -1.26
CA PHE A 10 5.81 -1.98 -2.00
C PHE A 10 7.02 -2.63 -1.33
N VAL A 11 8.05 -2.84 -2.12
CA VAL A 11 9.41 -3.04 -1.64
C VAL A 11 10.23 -1.81 -2.01
N ASP A 12 10.77 -1.15 -1.00
CA ASP A 12 11.68 -0.03 -1.19
C ASP A 12 13.11 -0.58 -1.26
N ILE A 13 13.78 -0.34 -2.38
CA ILE A 13 15.18 -0.65 -2.60
C ILE A 13 15.96 0.66 -2.50
N LYS A 14 16.70 0.83 -1.40
CA LYS A 14 17.41 2.08 -1.10
C LYS A 14 18.90 1.88 -1.17
N GLY A 15 19.58 2.64 -2.05
CA GLY A 15 21.02 2.65 -2.22
C GLY A 15 21.65 3.88 -1.54
N PHE A 16 22.74 3.66 -0.78
CA PHE A 16 23.50 4.69 -0.08
C PHE A 16 24.97 4.54 -0.42
N PRO A 17 25.65 5.59 -0.94
CA PRO A 17 27.07 5.53 -1.27
C PRO A 17 27.94 5.46 0.00
N LEU A 18 29.10 4.80 -0.11
CA LEU A 18 30.12 4.78 0.97
C LEU A 18 30.99 6.02 0.93
N ASP A 19 31.35 6.47 -0.27
CA ASP A 19 32.18 7.64 -0.51
C ASP A 19 31.34 8.77 -1.15
N ALA A 20 31.99 9.85 -1.56
CA ALA A 20 31.30 10.96 -2.24
C ALA A 20 30.48 10.44 -3.43
N TYR A 21 29.18 10.77 -3.45
CA TYR A 21 28.27 10.35 -4.52
C TYR A 21 28.72 10.92 -5.87
N ILE A 22 28.90 10.06 -6.85
CA ILE A 22 29.29 10.43 -8.22
C ILE A 22 28.05 10.29 -9.10
N PRO A 23 27.37 11.41 -9.49
CA PRO A 23 26.30 11.38 -10.47
C PRO A 23 26.78 10.75 -11.78
N THR A 24 25.95 9.91 -12.41
CA THR A 24 26.30 9.22 -13.67
C THR A 24 27.47 8.23 -13.58
N GLY A 25 28.04 8.02 -12.38
CA GLY A 25 29.16 7.13 -12.11
C GLY A 25 28.76 5.83 -11.40
N ARG A 26 29.77 4.95 -11.24
CA ARG A 26 29.64 3.76 -10.40
C ARG A 26 29.99 4.12 -8.96
N ASN A 27 29.03 3.97 -8.05
CA ASN A 27 29.21 4.18 -6.62
C ASN A 27 29.28 2.83 -5.89
N ALA A 28 30.30 2.61 -5.08
CA ALA A 28 30.28 1.56 -4.08
C ALA A 28 29.36 1.96 -2.94
N GLY A 29 28.56 1.05 -2.39
CA GLY A 29 27.56 1.45 -1.40
C GLY A 29 26.85 0.29 -0.71
N HIS A 30 25.90 0.66 0.11
CA HIS A 30 24.98 -0.26 0.77
C HIS A 30 23.61 -0.22 0.11
N ILE A 31 22.99 -1.40 -0.02
CA ILE A 31 21.62 -1.53 -0.52
C ILE A 31 20.77 -2.11 0.61
N LYS A 32 19.63 -1.48 0.86
CA LYS A 32 18.63 -1.94 1.83
C LYS A 32 17.33 -2.26 1.12
N TYR A 33 16.71 -3.37 1.52
CA TYR A 33 15.37 -3.76 1.13
C TYR A 33 14.45 -3.52 2.32
N ILE A 34 13.40 -2.72 2.13
CA ILE A 34 12.49 -2.33 3.20
C ILE A 34 11.06 -2.57 2.71
N HIS A 35 10.22 -3.15 3.55
CA HIS A 35 8.80 -3.24 3.24
C HIS A 35 8.19 -1.84 3.21
N GLY A 36 7.69 -1.44 2.06
CA GLY A 36 7.08 -0.15 1.78
C GLY A 36 5.58 -0.27 1.51
N GLY A 37 5.03 0.79 0.93
CA GLY A 37 3.61 0.96 0.69
C GLY A 37 2.92 1.72 1.82
N VAL A 38 2.27 2.83 1.47
CA VAL A 38 1.62 3.71 2.47
C VAL A 38 0.51 2.96 3.20
N SER A 39 -0.35 2.24 2.46
CA SER A 39 -1.42 1.44 3.08
C SER A 39 -0.90 0.31 3.93
N ARG A 40 0.24 -0.33 3.52
CA ARG A 40 0.90 -1.35 4.34
C ARG A 40 1.43 -0.74 5.65
N ASN A 41 2.00 0.46 5.62
CA ASN A 41 2.44 1.16 6.83
C ASN A 41 1.24 1.48 7.73
N VAL A 42 0.18 2.04 7.17
CA VAL A 42 -1.03 2.40 7.92
C VAL A 42 -1.67 1.19 8.61
N VAL A 43 -1.78 0.06 7.92
CA VAL A 43 -2.35 -1.14 8.54
C VAL A 43 -1.49 -1.68 9.68
N GLU A 44 -0.16 -1.60 9.57
CA GLU A 44 0.77 -1.95 10.65
C GLU A 44 0.66 -1.00 11.84
N ASP A 45 0.54 0.32 11.58
CA ASP A 45 0.40 1.33 12.64
C ASP A 45 -0.94 1.18 13.38
N ILE A 46 -2.04 0.91 12.68
CA ILE A 46 -3.33 0.59 13.30
C ILE A 46 -3.21 -0.67 14.18
N ALA A 47 -2.49 -1.67 13.73
CA ALA A 47 -2.27 -2.89 14.51
C ALA A 47 -1.37 -2.64 15.74
N ASN A 48 -0.40 -1.74 15.65
CA ASN A 48 0.51 -1.39 16.75
C ASN A 48 -0.21 -0.67 17.91
N ILE A 49 -1.34 -0.02 17.67
CA ILE A 49 -2.22 0.53 18.73
C ILE A 49 -3.28 -0.48 19.21
N GLU A 50 -2.99 -1.79 19.04
CA GLU A 50 -3.79 -2.93 19.52
C GLU A 50 -5.16 -3.12 18.86
N LEU A 51 -5.43 -2.43 17.76
CA LEU A 51 -6.55 -2.73 16.90
C LEU A 51 -6.22 -3.93 15.99
N ARG A 52 -7.25 -4.58 15.44
CA ARG A 52 -7.09 -5.73 14.53
C ARG A 52 -7.64 -5.37 13.16
N PRO A 53 -6.87 -4.64 12.34
CA PRO A 53 -7.31 -4.26 11.01
C PRO A 53 -7.33 -5.46 10.07
N THR A 54 -8.18 -5.39 9.06
CA THR A 54 -8.20 -6.28 7.91
C THR A 54 -7.55 -5.58 6.73
N PHE A 55 -6.61 -6.25 6.05
CA PHE A 55 -5.91 -5.68 4.91
C PHE A 55 -6.35 -6.33 3.59
N LEU A 56 -6.86 -5.51 2.67
CA LEU A 56 -7.14 -5.88 1.29
C LEU A 56 -5.98 -5.39 0.43
N SER A 57 -5.21 -6.30 -0.09
CA SER A 57 -4.02 -5.95 -0.87
C SER A 57 -3.55 -7.12 -1.72
N ILE A 58 -2.44 -6.91 -2.42
CA ILE A 58 -1.78 -7.92 -3.23
C ILE A 58 -0.30 -7.94 -2.84
N VAL A 59 0.26 -9.12 -2.76
CA VAL A 59 1.71 -9.36 -2.70
C VAL A 59 2.12 -10.31 -3.81
N ASP A 60 3.40 -10.34 -4.16
CA ASP A 60 3.90 -11.37 -5.06
C ASP A 60 4.08 -12.73 -4.36
N ASP A 61 4.32 -13.78 -5.13
CA ASP A 61 4.54 -15.14 -4.66
C ASP A 61 6.01 -15.42 -4.29
N SER A 62 6.79 -14.36 -4.08
CA SER A 62 8.21 -14.42 -3.70
C SER A 62 8.40 -14.57 -2.17
N ALA A 63 9.65 -14.83 -1.78
CA ALA A 63 10.05 -14.81 -0.38
C ALA A 63 9.81 -13.46 0.30
N LEU A 64 9.87 -12.34 -0.44
CA LEU A 64 9.57 -11.01 0.08
C LEU A 64 8.08 -10.84 0.36
N GLY A 65 7.20 -11.30 -0.54
CA GLY A 65 5.74 -11.27 -0.31
C GLY A 65 5.33 -12.11 0.89
N GLU A 66 5.93 -13.30 1.04
CA GLU A 66 5.73 -14.13 2.24
C GLU A 66 6.20 -13.44 3.53
N ASP A 67 7.32 -12.71 3.46
CA ASP A 67 7.84 -11.99 4.63
C ASP A 67 6.93 -10.82 5.04
N VAL A 68 6.38 -10.10 4.08
CA VAL A 68 5.35 -9.06 4.33
C VAL A 68 4.16 -9.65 5.08
N ILE A 69 3.58 -10.76 4.56
CA ILE A 69 2.42 -11.41 5.19
C ILE A 69 2.76 -11.85 6.62
N ARG A 70 3.89 -12.54 6.81
CA ARG A 70 4.33 -12.98 8.15
C ARG A 70 4.50 -11.81 9.11
N LYS A 71 5.07 -10.70 8.66
CA LYS A 71 5.26 -9.51 9.49
C LYS A 71 3.90 -8.94 9.92
N LEU A 72 2.98 -8.75 8.99
CA LEU A 72 1.63 -8.25 9.28
C LEU A 72 0.88 -9.17 10.26
N GLN A 73 0.96 -10.48 10.06
CA GLN A 73 0.34 -11.46 10.97
C GLN A 73 0.90 -11.43 12.39
N ARG A 74 2.23 -11.20 12.56
CA ARG A 74 2.85 -10.98 13.88
C ARG A 74 2.27 -9.76 14.59
N HIS A 75 1.90 -8.73 13.86
CA HIS A 75 1.21 -7.54 14.36
C HIS A 75 -0.32 -7.73 14.47
N LYS A 76 -0.81 -8.97 14.28
CA LYS A 76 -2.25 -9.32 14.39
C LYS A 76 -3.15 -8.65 13.36
N VAL A 77 -2.60 -8.29 12.21
CA VAL A 77 -3.37 -7.88 11.04
C VAL A 77 -4.09 -9.11 10.46
N ASN A 78 -5.36 -8.99 10.14
CA ASN A 78 -6.05 -10.00 9.33
C ASN A 78 -5.61 -9.86 7.87
N THR A 79 -4.92 -10.89 7.36
CA THR A 79 -4.36 -10.94 6.00
C THR A 79 -5.14 -11.91 5.09
N GLU A 80 -6.35 -12.31 5.47
CA GLU A 80 -7.19 -13.24 4.71
C GLU A 80 -7.46 -12.75 3.27
N TYR A 81 -7.57 -11.43 3.11
CA TYR A 81 -7.84 -10.79 1.82
C TYR A 81 -6.57 -10.22 1.15
N VAL A 82 -5.38 -10.65 1.58
CA VAL A 82 -4.13 -10.38 0.86
C VAL A 82 -3.89 -11.48 -0.16
N GLN A 83 -4.02 -11.13 -1.44
CA GLN A 83 -3.85 -12.08 -2.54
C GLN A 83 -2.38 -12.23 -2.91
N LYS A 84 -1.97 -13.43 -3.32
CA LYS A 84 -0.64 -13.71 -3.87
C LYS A 84 -0.74 -13.80 -5.38
N ILE A 85 -0.15 -12.86 -6.08
CA ILE A 85 -0.21 -12.77 -7.54
C ILE A 85 1.20 -12.45 -8.06
N PRO A 86 1.67 -13.07 -9.14
CA PRO A 86 2.95 -12.68 -9.75
C PRO A 86 3.02 -11.17 -9.98
N GLU A 87 4.16 -10.57 -9.62
CA GLU A 87 4.37 -9.11 -9.70
C GLU A 87 3.34 -8.27 -8.91
N GLY A 88 2.77 -8.85 -7.84
CA GLY A 88 1.71 -8.21 -7.04
C GLY A 88 2.20 -7.08 -6.14
N MET A 89 3.50 -6.90 -5.94
CA MET A 89 4.06 -5.79 -5.16
C MET A 89 4.64 -4.70 -6.06
N GLY A 90 4.50 -3.45 -5.62
CA GLY A 90 5.23 -2.34 -6.22
C GLY A 90 6.69 -2.34 -5.80
N THR A 91 7.53 -1.64 -6.57
CA THR A 91 8.93 -1.43 -6.24
C THR A 91 9.27 0.04 -6.33
N TRP A 92 9.92 0.56 -5.31
CA TRP A 92 10.52 1.88 -5.32
C TRP A 92 12.03 1.75 -5.19
N LEU A 93 12.74 1.99 -6.29
CA LEU A 93 14.20 2.07 -6.31
C LEU A 93 14.61 3.52 -6.08
N ALA A 94 15.40 3.78 -5.03
CA ALA A 94 15.87 5.11 -4.67
C ALA A 94 17.38 5.09 -4.43
N VAL A 95 18.05 6.10 -4.94
CA VAL A 95 19.48 6.36 -4.67
C VAL A 95 19.56 7.66 -3.89
N PHE A 96 20.26 7.61 -2.78
CA PHE A 96 20.52 8.78 -1.92
C PHE A 96 21.97 9.23 -2.09
N ASP A 97 22.20 10.51 -1.90
CA ASP A 97 23.55 11.08 -1.81
C ASP A 97 24.13 11.01 -0.37
N ASN A 98 25.25 11.66 -0.14
CA ASN A 98 25.93 11.65 1.17
C ASN A 98 25.21 12.50 2.24
N ASP A 99 24.39 13.46 1.82
CA ASP A 99 23.60 14.30 2.72
C ASP A 99 22.28 13.62 3.12
N GLY A 100 21.98 12.48 2.47
CA GLY A 100 20.75 11.72 2.65
C GLY A 100 19.61 12.23 1.77
N ASP A 101 19.89 13.10 0.82
CA ASP A 101 18.93 13.60 -0.14
C ASP A 101 18.73 12.63 -1.29
N LEU A 102 17.53 12.64 -1.87
CA LEU A 102 17.16 11.76 -2.97
C LEU A 102 17.82 12.22 -4.28
N ALA A 103 18.86 11.51 -4.71
CA ALA A 103 19.57 11.78 -5.97
C ALA A 103 18.77 11.31 -7.20
N GLY A 104 17.94 10.27 -7.05
CA GLY A 104 17.06 9.78 -8.11
C GLY A 104 16.24 8.57 -7.67
N SER A 105 15.09 8.36 -8.33
CA SER A 105 14.25 7.21 -8.04
C SER A 105 13.46 6.73 -9.26
N ILE A 106 13.08 5.45 -9.23
CA ILE A 106 12.13 4.83 -10.17
C ILE A 106 11.08 4.12 -9.34
N SER A 107 9.81 4.33 -9.67
CA SER A 107 8.69 3.66 -9.01
C SER A 107 7.93 2.82 -10.03
N GLN A 108 7.81 1.53 -9.74
CA GLN A 108 6.94 0.61 -10.47
C GLN A 108 5.73 0.30 -9.59
N ARG A 109 4.53 0.66 -10.06
CA ARG A 109 3.28 0.36 -9.35
C ARG A 109 2.76 -1.02 -9.72
N PRO A 110 2.18 -1.77 -8.77
CA PRO A 110 1.53 -3.03 -9.08
C PRO A 110 0.18 -2.79 -9.76
N ASN A 111 -0.31 -3.80 -10.47
CA ASN A 111 -1.70 -3.84 -10.93
C ASN A 111 -2.60 -4.27 -9.76
N LEU A 112 -3.43 -3.37 -9.25
CA LEU A 112 -4.34 -3.65 -8.14
C LEU A 112 -5.74 -4.09 -8.56
N MET A 113 -6.03 -4.23 -9.86
CA MET A 113 -7.34 -4.65 -10.36
C MET A 113 -7.88 -5.96 -9.75
N PRO A 114 -7.05 -6.94 -9.39
CA PRO A 114 -7.54 -8.13 -8.66
C PRO A 114 -8.20 -7.82 -7.30
N ILE A 115 -7.90 -6.66 -6.69
CA ILE A 115 -8.64 -6.19 -5.50
C ILE A 115 -10.10 -5.88 -5.88
N LEU A 116 -10.36 -5.32 -7.06
CA LEU A 116 -11.71 -5.06 -7.53
C LEU A 116 -12.50 -6.36 -7.70
N ASP A 117 -11.88 -7.38 -8.29
CA ASP A 117 -12.51 -8.70 -8.45
C ASP A 117 -12.89 -9.30 -7.09
N LEU A 118 -11.98 -9.21 -6.11
CA LEU A 118 -12.23 -9.65 -4.73
C LEU A 118 -13.39 -8.86 -4.09
N ILE A 119 -13.43 -7.55 -4.26
CA ILE A 119 -14.51 -6.71 -3.72
C ILE A 119 -15.85 -7.05 -4.39
N ASN A 120 -15.87 -7.29 -5.70
CA ASN A 120 -17.07 -7.69 -6.41
C ASN A 120 -17.60 -9.05 -5.94
N GLU A 121 -16.71 -9.98 -5.58
CA GLU A 121 -17.08 -11.30 -5.08
C GLU A 121 -17.50 -11.28 -3.60
N LYS A 122 -16.74 -10.57 -2.74
CA LYS A 122 -16.84 -10.64 -1.28
C LYS A 122 -17.14 -9.31 -0.58
N GLY A 123 -17.46 -8.25 -1.32
CA GLY A 123 -17.62 -6.92 -0.74
C GLY A 123 -18.67 -6.84 0.36
N ASP A 124 -19.78 -7.56 0.22
CA ASP A 124 -20.81 -7.62 1.27
C ASP A 124 -20.28 -8.23 2.57
N GLU A 125 -19.48 -9.27 2.50
CA GLU A 125 -18.83 -9.91 3.64
C GLU A 125 -17.82 -8.96 4.29
N ILE A 126 -17.01 -8.30 3.47
CA ILE A 126 -15.91 -7.44 3.93
C ILE A 126 -16.45 -6.17 4.59
N PHE A 127 -17.42 -5.48 3.96
CA PHE A 127 -17.80 -4.13 4.36
C PHE A 127 -19.00 -4.05 5.30
N LYS A 128 -19.87 -5.06 5.33
CA LYS A 128 -21.07 -5.03 6.16
C LYS A 128 -20.79 -4.80 7.63
N ASP A 129 -19.80 -5.49 8.16
CA ASP A 129 -19.51 -5.53 9.59
C ASP A 129 -18.24 -4.77 9.98
N CYS A 130 -17.58 -4.05 9.06
CA CYS A 130 -16.46 -3.20 9.42
C CYS A 130 -16.92 -1.90 10.14
N ASP A 131 -16.03 -1.28 10.89
CA ASP A 131 -16.30 -0.01 11.58
C ASP A 131 -16.02 1.19 10.66
N SER A 132 -14.93 1.12 9.91
CA SER A 132 -14.52 2.15 8.95
C SER A 132 -13.59 1.56 7.89
N ILE A 133 -13.37 2.33 6.84
CA ILE A 133 -12.55 1.98 5.70
C ILE A 133 -11.42 3.00 5.56
N VAL A 134 -10.19 2.53 5.43
CA VAL A 134 -9.04 3.33 5.02
C VAL A 134 -8.68 2.95 3.59
N LEU A 135 -8.65 3.92 2.70
CA LEU A 135 -8.49 3.71 1.27
C LEU A 135 -7.33 4.55 0.72
N GLU A 136 -6.40 3.90 0.05
CA GLU A 136 -5.36 4.61 -0.68
C GLU A 136 -5.98 5.37 -1.86
N ALA A 137 -5.81 6.69 -1.88
CA ALA A 137 -6.52 7.57 -2.81
C ALA A 137 -5.92 7.60 -4.22
N ASP A 138 -4.75 7.04 -4.41
CA ASP A 138 -4.03 7.01 -5.67
C ASP A 138 -4.01 5.62 -6.37
N ILE A 139 -4.87 4.71 -5.93
CA ILE A 139 -5.15 3.46 -6.65
C ILE A 139 -6.15 3.68 -7.78
N ASP A 140 -6.52 2.64 -8.50
CA ASP A 140 -7.42 2.74 -9.64
C ASP A 140 -8.77 3.39 -9.26
N PRO A 141 -9.27 4.38 -10.04
CA PRO A 141 -10.55 5.05 -9.78
C PRO A 141 -11.76 4.12 -9.71
N GLU A 142 -11.74 2.98 -10.40
CA GLU A 142 -12.82 2.02 -10.37
C GLU A 142 -12.89 1.31 -9.02
N ILE A 143 -11.75 0.95 -8.45
CA ILE A 143 -11.68 0.41 -7.08
C ILE A 143 -12.21 1.44 -6.08
N ILE A 144 -11.78 2.71 -6.20
CA ILE A 144 -12.23 3.79 -5.31
C ILE A 144 -13.76 3.94 -5.36
N LYS A 145 -14.34 4.02 -6.55
CA LYS A 145 -15.80 4.15 -6.74
C LYS A 145 -16.55 2.97 -6.12
N THR A 146 -16.09 1.76 -6.39
CA THR A 146 -16.73 0.55 -5.85
C THR A 146 -16.70 0.53 -4.31
N VAL A 147 -15.56 0.90 -3.69
CA VAL A 147 -15.46 1.01 -2.23
C VAL A 147 -16.38 2.10 -1.67
N LEU A 148 -16.47 3.25 -2.36
CA LEU A 148 -17.39 4.33 -1.96
C LEU A 148 -18.87 3.91 -2.06
N ASP A 149 -19.24 3.09 -3.05
CA ASP A 149 -20.59 2.56 -3.16
C ASP A 149 -20.91 1.60 -2.01
N TYR A 150 -19.97 0.70 -1.65
CA TYR A 150 -20.12 -0.15 -0.47
C TYR A 150 -20.18 0.67 0.84
N SER A 151 -19.38 1.73 0.95
CA SER A 151 -19.40 2.62 2.11
C SER A 151 -20.77 3.28 2.30
N LYS A 152 -21.37 3.77 1.22
CA LYS A 152 -22.75 4.33 1.21
C LYS A 152 -23.77 3.24 1.56
N LYS A 153 -23.69 2.06 0.94
CA LYS A 153 -24.58 0.92 1.17
C LYS A 153 -24.65 0.52 2.64
N TYR A 154 -23.50 0.52 3.33
CA TYR A 154 -23.40 0.10 4.72
C TYR A 154 -23.19 1.25 5.71
N ASN A 155 -23.31 2.50 5.27
CA ASN A 155 -23.11 3.71 6.10
C ASN A 155 -21.77 3.69 6.84
N LYS A 156 -20.66 3.44 6.12
CA LYS A 156 -19.32 3.39 6.68
C LYS A 156 -18.56 4.68 6.40
N LYS A 157 -17.74 5.11 7.37
CA LYS A 157 -16.80 6.22 7.15
C LYS A 157 -15.62 5.75 6.32
N VAL A 158 -15.19 6.60 5.38
CA VAL A 158 -13.99 6.37 4.55
C VAL A 158 -12.95 7.42 4.87
N PHE A 159 -11.72 6.97 5.07
CA PHE A 159 -10.55 7.82 5.30
C PHE A 159 -9.58 7.62 4.14
N GLY A 160 -9.23 8.70 3.45
CA GLY A 160 -8.30 8.67 2.34
C GLY A 160 -6.84 8.76 2.82
N VAL A 161 -5.98 7.92 2.25
CA VAL A 161 -4.52 7.98 2.42
C VAL A 161 -3.91 8.37 1.07
N ILE A 162 -3.10 9.41 1.05
CA ILE A 162 -2.50 9.95 -0.17
C ILE A 162 -1.01 9.65 -0.16
N SER A 163 -0.52 8.89 -1.14
CA SER A 163 0.91 8.62 -1.36
C SER A 163 1.50 9.48 -2.49
N ASN A 164 0.66 9.99 -3.39
CA ASN A 164 1.07 10.79 -4.53
C ASN A 164 0.15 12.02 -4.70
N MET A 165 0.68 13.20 -4.39
CA MET A 165 -0.08 14.46 -4.44
C MET A 165 -0.55 14.82 -5.85
N THR A 166 0.21 14.50 -6.91
CA THR A 166 -0.19 14.79 -8.29
C THR A 166 -1.46 14.01 -8.63
N LEU A 167 -1.48 12.71 -8.34
CA LEU A 167 -2.67 11.88 -8.56
C LEU A 167 -3.86 12.30 -7.69
N ALA A 168 -3.60 12.75 -6.47
CA ALA A 168 -4.65 13.25 -5.59
C ALA A 168 -5.33 14.52 -6.15
N VAL A 169 -4.54 15.43 -6.70
CA VAL A 169 -5.07 16.66 -7.33
C VAL A 169 -5.93 16.31 -8.56
N ASP A 170 -5.48 15.37 -9.38
CA ASP A 170 -6.22 14.92 -10.57
C ASP A 170 -7.54 14.20 -10.23
N ARG A 171 -7.65 13.70 -8.99
CA ARG A 171 -8.81 12.93 -8.49
C ARG A 171 -9.64 13.68 -7.45
N ARG A 172 -9.57 15.00 -7.43
CA ARG A 172 -10.26 15.83 -6.44
C ARG A 172 -11.73 15.48 -6.27
N ASP A 173 -12.45 15.19 -7.36
CA ASP A 173 -13.88 14.87 -7.33
C ASP A 173 -14.18 13.56 -6.58
N LEU A 174 -13.26 12.60 -6.62
CA LEU A 174 -13.37 11.37 -5.84
C LEU A 174 -13.06 11.62 -4.36
N LEU A 175 -12.02 12.43 -4.08
CA LEU A 175 -11.58 12.70 -2.71
C LEU A 175 -12.60 13.51 -1.89
N GLN A 176 -13.44 14.30 -2.53
CA GLN A 176 -14.53 15.01 -1.87
C GLN A 176 -15.64 14.09 -1.31
N GLN A 177 -15.60 12.81 -1.64
CA GLN A 177 -16.58 11.81 -1.19
C GLN A 177 -16.10 11.00 0.03
N PHE A 178 -14.91 11.29 0.55
CA PHE A 178 -14.31 10.63 1.72
C PHE A 178 -14.75 11.27 3.03
#